data_0bdb0ed2a8f2643a14f337e747442050
#
_entry.id   0bdb0ed2a8f2643a14f337e747442050
#
_cell.length_a   1.000
_cell.length_b   1.000
_cell.length_c   1.000
_cell.angle_alpha   90.00
_cell.angle_beta   90.00
_cell.angle_gamma   90.00
#
_symmetry.space_group_name_H-M   'P 1'
#
loop_
_entity.id
_entity.type
_entity.pdbx_description
1 polymer ?
#
loop_
_entity_poly.entity_id
_entity_poly.type
_entity_poly.pdbx_seq_one_letter_code
_entity_poly.pdbx_strand_id
1 'polypeptide(L)'
;MKKFLLITLSAFLALSFNARAQEGLQIDSLFNGSFVPKSRITESLVTGRELKPYNLDYFRSVRLQASEGEIRRIVSWLEGDALMAIEKDMDSENGELVYALMSFATNDGKNKYLGYQVKESSGGSKYVTVVYMTGKATTRDLKVIFKHR
;
A
#
# COMPACT_ATOMS: atom_id res chain seq x y z
N MET A 1 -39.22 1.76 -14.84
CA MET A 1 -38.09 2.68 -14.76
C MET A 1 -37.46 2.84 -13.39
N LYS A 2 -38.24 3.02 -12.33
CA LYS A 2 -37.69 3.14 -10.96
C LYS A 2 -36.95 1.90 -10.44
N LYS A 3 -37.35 0.69 -10.87
CA LYS A 3 -36.68 -0.56 -10.49
C LYS A 3 -35.31 -0.74 -11.15
N PHE A 4 -35.15 -0.23 -12.37
CA PHE A 4 -33.86 -0.25 -13.07
C PHE A 4 -32.83 0.66 -12.45
N LEU A 5 -33.26 1.83 -11.99
CA LEU A 5 -32.38 2.81 -11.32
C LEU A 5 -31.88 2.29 -9.98
N LEU A 6 -32.71 1.59 -9.22
CA LEU A 6 -32.37 0.98 -7.95
C LEU A 6 -31.34 -0.16 -8.11
N ILE A 7 -31.48 -0.99 -9.14
CA ILE A 7 -30.54 -2.08 -9.43
C ILE A 7 -29.18 -1.53 -9.86
N THR A 8 -29.17 -0.47 -10.68
CA THR A 8 -27.94 0.17 -11.12
C THR A 8 -27.22 0.83 -9.96
N LEU A 9 -27.95 1.46 -9.05
CA LEU A 9 -27.40 2.08 -7.86
C LEU A 9 -26.83 1.05 -6.89
N SER A 10 -27.50 -0.10 -6.73
CA SER A 10 -27.02 -1.20 -5.90
C SER A 10 -25.74 -1.82 -6.44
N ALA A 11 -25.65 -1.99 -7.76
CA ALA A 11 -24.45 -2.53 -8.41
C ALA A 11 -23.27 -1.56 -8.27
N PHE A 12 -23.52 -0.27 -8.37
CA PHE A 12 -22.49 0.77 -8.19
C PHE A 12 -21.99 0.82 -6.75
N LEU A 13 -22.90 0.69 -5.77
CA LEU A 13 -22.56 0.60 -4.36
C LEU A 13 -21.73 -0.65 -4.02
N ALA A 14 -22.05 -1.79 -4.64
CA ALA A 14 -21.30 -3.02 -4.44
C ALA A 14 -19.87 -2.93 -4.99
N LEU A 15 -19.68 -2.26 -6.14
CA LEU A 15 -18.37 -1.99 -6.70
C LEU A 15 -17.55 -1.03 -5.82
N SER A 16 -18.22 -0.06 -5.21
CA SER A 16 -17.59 0.87 -4.27
C SER A 16 -17.10 0.19 -3.01
N PHE A 17 -17.80 -0.82 -2.53
CA PHE A 17 -17.40 -1.58 -1.32
C PHE A 17 -16.11 -2.36 -1.50
N ASN A 18 -15.88 -2.93 -2.68
CA ASN A 18 -14.67 -3.69 -2.96
C ASN A 18 -13.42 -2.81 -3.11
N ALA A 19 -13.60 -1.53 -3.48
CA ALA A 19 -12.51 -0.57 -3.59
C ALA A 19 -12.11 0.05 -2.25
N ARG A 20 -12.93 -0.06 -1.22
CA ARG A 20 -12.76 0.66 0.06
C ARG A 20 -11.62 0.18 0.94
N ALA A 21 -11.04 -0.99 0.71
CA ALA A 21 -9.93 -1.47 1.52
C ALA A 21 -8.74 -0.51 1.50
N GLN A 22 -8.56 0.24 0.41
CA GLN A 22 -7.47 1.20 0.22
C GLN A 22 -7.97 2.63 0.00
N GLU A 23 -9.29 2.83 0.11
CA GLU A 23 -9.94 4.11 -0.13
C GLU A 23 -9.45 5.15 0.88
N GLY A 24 -9.17 6.34 0.40
CA GLY A 24 -8.67 7.46 1.20
C GLY A 24 -7.16 7.58 1.25
N LEU A 25 -6.41 6.60 0.75
CA LEU A 25 -4.95 6.70 0.63
C LEU A 25 -4.57 7.16 -0.77
N GLN A 26 -3.67 8.12 -0.87
CA GLN A 26 -3.18 8.62 -2.15
C GLN A 26 -2.40 7.56 -2.93
N ILE A 27 -1.71 6.68 -2.21
CA ILE A 27 -0.94 5.58 -2.80
C ILE A 27 -1.82 4.55 -3.54
N ASP A 28 -3.13 4.57 -3.34
CA ASP A 28 -4.05 3.65 -4.01
C ASP A 28 -3.93 3.72 -5.55
N SER A 29 -3.55 4.85 -6.10
CA SER A 29 -3.31 5.02 -7.53
C SER A 29 -2.25 4.06 -8.08
N LEU A 30 -1.31 3.63 -7.26
CA LEU A 30 -0.32 2.61 -7.63
C LEU A 30 -0.95 1.21 -7.70
N PHE A 31 -1.84 0.90 -6.77
CA PHE A 31 -2.46 -0.42 -6.66
C PHE A 31 -3.58 -0.65 -7.67
N ASN A 32 -4.28 0.40 -8.10
CA ASN A 32 -5.42 0.27 -9.00
C ASN A 32 -5.05 0.25 -10.50
N GLY A 33 -3.76 0.37 -10.82
CA GLY A 33 -3.27 0.30 -12.19
C GLY A 33 -3.40 1.59 -12.97
N SER A 34 -3.81 2.70 -12.35
CA SER A 34 -3.98 3.98 -13.05
C SER A 34 -2.66 4.72 -13.28
N PHE A 35 -1.63 4.40 -12.51
CA PHE A 35 -0.34 5.10 -12.59
C PHE A 35 0.61 4.45 -13.59
N VAL A 36 0.78 3.13 -13.53
CA VAL A 36 1.60 2.37 -14.46
C VAL A 36 0.82 1.14 -14.94
N PRO A 37 1.11 0.65 -16.15
CA PRO A 37 0.46 -0.57 -16.65
C PRO A 37 0.77 -1.77 -15.74
N LYS A 38 -0.18 -2.66 -15.57
CA LYS A 38 0.00 -3.88 -14.78
C LYS A 38 1.12 -4.78 -15.28
N SER A 39 1.44 -4.70 -16.56
CA SER A 39 2.56 -5.44 -17.16
C SER A 39 3.93 -5.06 -16.58
N ARG A 40 4.04 -3.86 -16.01
CA ARG A 40 5.28 -3.39 -15.36
C ARG A 40 5.37 -3.74 -13.88
N ILE A 41 4.32 -4.28 -13.31
CA ILE A 41 4.17 -4.49 -11.87
C ILE A 41 4.20 -5.98 -11.57
N THR A 42 4.99 -6.36 -10.57
CA THR A 42 4.89 -7.68 -9.93
C THR A 42 4.05 -7.51 -8.67
N GLU A 43 2.91 -8.19 -8.62
CA GLU A 43 1.97 -8.08 -7.52
C GLU A 43 1.89 -9.41 -6.76
N SER A 44 1.83 -9.32 -5.43
CA SER A 44 1.58 -10.45 -4.53
C SER A 44 0.39 -10.13 -3.65
N LEU A 45 -0.50 -11.10 -3.52
CA LEU A 45 -1.67 -11.00 -2.66
C LEU A 45 -1.72 -12.24 -1.78
N VAL A 46 -1.76 -12.04 -0.46
CA VAL A 46 -1.85 -13.12 0.52
C VAL A 46 -2.97 -12.81 1.50
N THR A 47 -3.81 -13.80 1.78
CA THR A 47 -4.88 -13.71 2.76
C THR A 47 -4.97 -15.00 3.56
N GLY A 48 -5.57 -14.93 4.75
CA GLY A 48 -5.90 -16.11 5.55
C GLY A 48 -4.78 -16.62 6.44
N ARG A 49 -4.66 -17.94 6.55
CA ARG A 49 -3.85 -18.61 7.58
C ARG A 49 -2.37 -18.26 7.54
N GLU A 50 -1.82 -18.04 6.37
CA GLU A 50 -0.40 -17.76 6.19
C GLU A 50 0.03 -16.45 6.87
N LEU A 51 -0.92 -15.55 7.10
CA LEU A 51 -0.67 -14.25 7.73
C LEU A 51 -0.85 -14.26 9.24
N LYS A 52 -1.45 -15.30 9.81
CA LYS A 52 -1.71 -15.38 11.27
C LYS A 52 -0.46 -15.23 12.13
N PRO A 53 0.68 -15.85 11.79
CA PRO A 53 1.91 -15.69 12.59
C PRO A 53 2.38 -14.24 12.69
N TYR A 54 1.97 -13.37 11.75
CA TYR A 54 2.34 -11.96 11.72
C TYR A 54 1.27 -11.04 12.28
N ASN A 55 0.17 -11.60 12.79
CA ASN A 55 -1.01 -10.83 13.24
C ASN A 55 -1.61 -9.96 12.13
N LEU A 56 -1.57 -10.46 10.91
CA LEU A 56 -2.15 -9.82 9.73
C LEU A 56 -3.27 -10.69 9.17
N ASP A 57 -4.20 -10.07 8.46
CA ASP A 57 -5.27 -10.76 7.74
C ASP A 57 -5.31 -10.45 6.24
N TYR A 58 -4.57 -9.45 5.82
CA TYR A 58 -4.47 -9.04 4.41
C TYR A 58 -3.07 -8.50 4.13
N PHE A 59 -2.51 -8.92 3.00
CA PHE A 59 -1.21 -8.46 2.54
C PHE A 59 -1.25 -8.33 1.02
N ARG A 60 -0.91 -7.17 0.52
CA ARG A 60 -0.80 -6.92 -0.92
C ARG A 60 0.45 -6.10 -1.18
N SER A 61 1.32 -6.59 -2.05
CA SER A 61 2.52 -5.88 -2.44
C SER A 61 2.56 -5.63 -3.93
N VAL A 62 3.14 -4.49 -4.28
CA VAL A 62 3.40 -4.08 -5.65
C VAL A 62 4.88 -3.75 -5.75
N ARG A 63 5.55 -4.35 -6.73
CA ARG A 63 6.96 -4.08 -7.00
C ARG A 63 7.12 -3.71 -8.46
N LEU A 64 7.93 -2.67 -8.72
CA LEU A 64 8.22 -2.23 -10.08
C LEU A 64 9.61 -1.61 -10.16
N GLN A 65 10.22 -1.72 -11.34
CA GLN A 65 11.36 -0.90 -11.69
C GLN A 65 10.83 0.49 -12.02
N ALA A 66 11.26 1.51 -11.29
CA ALA A 66 10.71 2.85 -11.36
C ALA A 66 11.76 3.86 -11.83
N SER A 67 11.30 4.81 -12.65
CA SER A 67 12.10 5.99 -13.01
C SER A 67 12.15 6.96 -11.83
N GLU A 68 13.09 7.92 -11.89
CA GLU A 68 13.20 8.97 -10.88
C GLU A 68 11.90 9.77 -10.75
N GLY A 69 11.25 10.08 -11.86
CA GLY A 69 9.97 10.79 -11.86
C GLY A 69 8.84 9.98 -11.22
N GLU A 70 8.82 8.68 -11.48
CA GLU A 70 7.85 7.78 -10.87
C GLU A 70 8.07 7.65 -9.36
N ILE A 71 9.32 7.54 -8.93
CA ILE A 71 9.67 7.51 -7.50
C ILE A 71 9.21 8.80 -6.81
N ARG A 72 9.48 9.96 -7.38
CA ARG A 72 9.05 11.24 -6.82
C ARG A 72 7.52 11.29 -6.67
N ARG A 73 6.80 10.75 -7.63
CA ARG A 73 5.33 10.72 -7.56
C ARG A 73 4.84 9.81 -6.44
N ILE A 74 5.41 8.62 -6.34
CA ILE A 74 5.07 7.66 -5.27
C ILE A 74 5.39 8.27 -3.90
N VAL A 75 6.56 8.87 -3.73
CA VAL A 75 6.96 9.53 -2.48
C VAL A 75 5.99 10.66 -2.12
N SER A 76 5.57 11.45 -3.09
CA SER A 76 4.59 12.51 -2.89
C SER A 76 3.28 11.97 -2.31
N TRP A 77 2.78 10.85 -2.82
CA TRP A 77 1.59 10.19 -2.28
C TRP A 77 1.80 9.69 -0.86
N LEU A 78 2.95 9.07 -0.61
CA LEU A 78 3.28 8.56 0.73
C LEU A 78 3.41 9.67 1.76
N GLU A 79 4.01 10.79 1.39
CA GLU A 79 4.11 11.97 2.26
C GLU A 79 2.73 12.56 2.57
N GLY A 80 1.84 12.58 1.58
CA GLY A 80 0.45 12.98 1.79
C GLY A 80 -0.28 12.04 2.74
N ASP A 81 -0.13 10.74 2.55
CA ASP A 81 -0.74 9.72 3.41
C ASP A 81 -0.16 9.77 4.84
N ALA A 82 1.13 10.09 4.98
CA ALA A 82 1.81 10.19 6.28
C ALA A 82 1.19 11.24 7.21
N LEU A 83 0.51 12.24 6.66
CA LEU A 83 -0.19 13.23 7.47
C LEU A 83 -1.34 12.63 8.29
N MET A 84 -1.88 11.50 7.85
CA MET A 84 -2.98 10.81 8.53
C MET A 84 -2.51 9.59 9.33
N ALA A 85 -1.23 9.26 9.29
CA ALA A 85 -0.69 8.12 10.01
C ALA A 85 -0.68 8.38 11.52
N ILE A 86 -1.04 7.35 12.30
CA ILE A 86 -0.93 7.38 13.76
C ILE A 86 0.48 7.06 14.24
N GLU A 87 1.19 6.24 13.49
CA GLU A 87 2.60 5.95 13.70
C GLU A 87 3.31 5.93 12.35
N LYS A 88 4.55 6.40 12.32
CA LYS A 88 5.37 6.36 11.12
C LYS A 88 6.84 6.23 11.47
N ASP A 89 7.54 5.42 10.67
CA ASP A 89 8.99 5.27 10.70
C ASP A 89 9.48 5.47 9.26
N MET A 90 10.26 6.50 9.03
CA MET A 90 10.69 6.90 7.68
C MET A 90 12.18 7.18 7.70
N ASP A 91 12.91 6.59 6.75
CA ASP A 91 14.33 6.80 6.56
C ASP A 91 14.61 7.38 5.18
N SER A 92 15.51 8.37 5.14
CA SER A 92 15.95 9.00 3.90
C SER A 92 17.46 8.86 3.75
N GLU A 93 17.92 8.74 2.52
CA GLU A 93 19.35 8.78 2.16
C GLU A 93 19.55 9.87 1.11
N ASN A 94 20.50 10.75 1.35
CA ASN A 94 20.80 11.87 0.43
C ASN A 94 19.56 12.72 0.10
N GLY A 95 18.67 12.92 1.11
CA GLY A 95 17.44 13.69 0.93
C GLY A 95 16.30 12.95 0.24
N GLU A 96 16.49 11.70 -0.16
CA GLU A 96 15.47 10.89 -0.81
C GLU A 96 14.93 9.82 0.14
N LEU A 97 13.60 9.69 0.21
CA LEU A 97 12.96 8.65 1.01
C LEU A 97 13.31 7.27 0.45
N VAL A 98 13.84 6.38 1.28
CA VAL A 98 14.21 5.01 0.88
C VAL A 98 13.42 3.94 1.63
N TYR A 99 12.80 4.31 2.74
CA TYR A 99 12.01 3.39 3.56
C TYR A 99 10.91 4.15 4.27
N ALA A 100 9.75 3.54 4.37
CA ALA A 100 8.66 4.03 5.21
C ALA A 100 7.82 2.87 5.70
N LEU A 101 7.39 2.96 6.95
CA LEU A 101 6.37 2.09 7.52
C LEU A 101 5.42 2.97 8.30
N MET A 102 4.14 2.94 7.93
CA MET A 102 3.11 3.78 8.53
C MET A 102 1.93 2.94 8.96
N SER A 103 1.29 3.32 10.05
CA SER A 103 0.03 2.71 10.47
C SER A 103 -1.07 3.75 10.58
N PHE A 104 -2.29 3.30 10.30
CA PHE A 104 -3.49 4.13 10.28
C PHE A 104 -4.58 3.43 11.09
N ALA A 105 -5.32 4.19 11.88
CA ALA A 105 -6.47 3.66 12.61
C ALA A 105 -7.63 3.35 11.68
N THR A 106 -8.42 2.33 12.03
CA THR A 106 -9.67 2.01 11.35
C THR A 106 -10.81 1.91 12.36
N ASN A 107 -12.05 1.91 11.86
CA ASN A 107 -13.24 1.87 12.70
C ASN A 107 -13.58 0.47 13.22
N ASP A 108 -12.95 -0.58 12.69
CA ASP A 108 -13.26 -1.97 13.00
C ASP A 108 -12.29 -2.62 14.02
N GLY A 109 -11.44 -1.81 14.65
CA GLY A 109 -10.45 -2.28 15.62
C GLY A 109 -9.21 -2.90 15.00
N LYS A 110 -9.11 -2.92 13.68
CA LYS A 110 -7.90 -3.31 12.95
C LYS A 110 -7.12 -2.07 12.56
N ASN A 111 -5.87 -2.26 12.19
CA ASN A 111 -5.02 -1.20 11.65
C ASN A 111 -4.76 -1.44 10.17
N LYS A 112 -4.55 -0.37 9.44
CA LYS A 112 -3.98 -0.39 8.10
C LYS A 112 -2.51 -0.03 8.19
N TYR A 113 -1.70 -0.65 7.35
CA TYR A 113 -0.26 -0.38 7.30
C TYR A 113 0.17 -0.16 5.86
N LEU A 114 1.07 0.79 5.67
CA LEU A 114 1.79 0.99 4.41
C LEU A 114 3.27 0.80 4.64
N GLY A 115 3.89 -0.04 3.80
CA GLY A 115 5.33 -0.19 3.74
C GLY A 115 5.86 0.30 2.40
N TYR A 116 7.01 0.92 2.39
CA TYR A 116 7.70 1.42 1.20
C TYR A 116 9.18 1.14 1.31
N GLN A 117 9.77 0.68 0.22
CA GLN A 117 11.20 0.44 0.14
C GLN A 117 11.71 0.66 -1.27
N VAL A 118 12.85 1.31 -1.39
CA VAL A 118 13.60 1.43 -2.64
C VAL A 118 14.90 0.67 -2.52
N LYS A 119 15.20 -0.14 -3.52
CA LYS A 119 16.50 -0.82 -3.65
C LYS A 119 17.09 -0.54 -5.02
N GLU A 120 18.37 -0.21 -5.04
CA GLU A 120 19.12 -0.02 -6.28
C GLU A 120 19.84 -1.31 -6.63
N SER A 121 19.73 -1.74 -7.89
CA SER A 121 20.47 -2.89 -8.40
C SER A 121 21.89 -2.48 -8.77
N SER A 122 22.78 -3.47 -8.99
CA SER A 122 24.16 -3.24 -9.42
C SER A 122 24.27 -2.47 -10.73
N GLY A 123 23.22 -2.51 -11.57
CA GLY A 123 23.16 -1.75 -12.83
C GLY A 123 22.61 -0.34 -12.71
N GLY A 124 22.32 0.12 -11.50
CA GLY A 124 21.77 1.46 -11.26
C GLY A 124 20.26 1.57 -11.38
N SER A 125 19.55 0.49 -11.72
CA SER A 125 18.09 0.47 -11.76
C SER A 125 17.51 0.47 -10.35
N LYS A 126 16.47 1.26 -10.14
CA LYS A 126 15.78 1.35 -8.85
C LYS A 126 14.49 0.55 -8.87
N TYR A 127 14.30 -0.26 -7.86
CA TYR A 127 13.10 -1.07 -7.65
C TYR A 127 12.35 -0.56 -6.43
N VAL A 128 11.09 -0.22 -6.62
CA VAL A 128 10.20 0.23 -5.57
C VAL A 128 9.29 -0.93 -5.17
N THR A 129 9.15 -1.14 -3.88
CA THR A 129 8.15 -2.05 -3.32
C THR A 129 7.25 -1.25 -2.39
N VAL A 130 5.94 -1.34 -2.63
CA VAL A 130 4.91 -0.76 -1.76
C VAL A 130 4.02 -1.90 -1.28
N VAL A 131 3.77 -1.92 0.02
CA VAL A 131 2.99 -2.98 0.66
C VAL A 131 1.82 -2.35 1.41
N TYR A 132 0.64 -2.89 1.17
CA TYR A 132 -0.56 -2.58 1.93
C TYR A 132 -0.96 -3.78 2.77
N MET A 133 -1.22 -3.57 4.04
CA MET A 133 -1.57 -4.63 4.98
C MET A 133 -2.70 -4.17 5.90
N THR A 134 -3.46 -5.14 6.39
CA THR A 134 -4.40 -4.93 7.49
C THR A 134 -4.23 -6.00 8.56
N GLY A 135 -4.56 -5.67 9.80
CA GLY A 135 -4.52 -6.61 10.89
C GLY A 135 -4.33 -5.94 12.25
N LYS A 136 -3.85 -6.74 13.20
CA LYS A 136 -3.59 -6.30 14.59
C LYS A 136 -2.10 -6.36 14.95
N ALA A 137 -1.22 -6.45 13.96
CA ALA A 137 0.22 -6.43 14.20
C ALA A 137 0.66 -5.10 14.83
N THR A 138 1.72 -5.13 15.60
CA THR A 138 2.38 -3.91 16.04
C THR A 138 3.33 -3.42 14.95
N THR A 139 3.59 -2.13 14.90
CA THR A 139 4.60 -1.59 13.98
C THR A 139 5.98 -2.18 14.26
N ARG A 140 6.28 -2.50 15.53
CA ARG A 140 7.52 -3.17 15.90
C ARG A 140 7.67 -4.53 15.23
N ASP A 141 6.61 -5.35 15.22
CA ASP A 141 6.62 -6.66 14.58
C ASP A 141 6.85 -6.54 13.07
N LEU A 142 6.21 -5.56 12.45
CA LEU A 142 6.36 -5.30 11.02
C LEU A 142 7.75 -4.77 10.64
N LYS A 143 8.37 -3.97 11.50
CA LYS A 143 9.75 -3.49 11.29
C LYS A 143 10.75 -4.64 11.17
N VAL A 144 10.58 -5.68 11.99
CA VAL A 144 11.46 -6.86 11.94
C VAL A 144 11.35 -7.55 10.58
N ILE A 145 10.15 -7.63 10.01
CA ILE A 145 9.91 -8.25 8.70
C ILE A 145 10.56 -7.43 7.58
N PHE A 146 10.43 -6.10 7.63
CA PHE A 146 10.88 -5.23 6.54
C PHE A 146 12.36 -4.87 6.58
N LYS A 147 12.94 -4.65 7.76
CA LYS A 147 14.34 -4.24 7.87
C LYS A 147 15.35 -5.34 7.58
N HIS A 148 14.94 -6.60 7.65
CA HIS A 148 15.81 -7.75 7.38
C HIS A 148 15.73 -8.26 5.93
N ARG A 149 15.01 -7.57 5.08
CA ARG A 149 14.93 -7.88 3.65
C ARG A 149 15.54 -6.74 2.84
#